data_4ae176084192145d386cacea3289effa
#
_entry.id   4ae176084192145d386cacea3289effa
#
_cell.length_a   1.000
_cell.length_b   1.000
_cell.length_c   1.000
_cell.angle_alpha   90.00
_cell.angle_beta   90.00
_cell.angle_gamma   90.00
#
_symmetry.space_group_name_H-M   'P 1'
#
loop_
_entity.id
_entity.type
_entity.pdbx_description
1 polymer ?
#
loop_
_entity_poly.entity_id
_entity_poly.type
_entity_poly.pdbx_seq_one_letter_code
_entity_poly.pdbx_strand_id
1 'polypeptide(L)'
;MLPEVGRLLQAALDAKAEYEEAGKAIQALSERVMLMGGVVVDHERALTGKSRRDAASAMLKNAIEAIQETGCLVKDLDIGLVDFPTLFKGVEVYLCWKLGEPAIDYWHGVEEGFRGRKPIDKEFLDNHRGDRGQ
;
A
#
# COMPACT_ATOMS: atom_id res chain seq x y z
N MET A 1 16.78 -2.45 -0.81
CA MET A 1 15.38 -2.61 -1.28
C MET A 1 14.33 -2.39 -0.21
N LEU A 2 14.40 -3.04 0.95
CA LEU A 2 13.41 -2.83 2.01
C LEU A 2 13.28 -1.39 2.49
N PRO A 3 14.35 -0.64 2.71
CA PRO A 3 14.20 0.77 3.11
C PRO A 3 13.44 1.59 2.08
N GLU A 4 13.65 1.34 0.79
CA GLU A 4 12.93 2.03 -0.27
C GLU A 4 11.46 1.64 -0.31
N VAL A 5 11.17 0.34 -0.27
CA VAL A 5 9.79 -0.16 -0.24
C VAL A 5 9.06 0.37 1.00
N GLY A 6 9.73 0.38 2.15
CA GLY A 6 9.15 0.93 3.39
C GLY A 6 8.79 2.40 3.27
N ARG A 7 9.66 3.20 2.67
CA ARG A 7 9.37 4.63 2.42
C ARG A 7 8.20 4.83 1.48
N LEU A 8 8.14 4.04 0.40
CA LEU A 8 7.05 4.11 -0.57
C LEU A 8 5.72 3.67 0.05
N LEU A 9 5.74 2.62 0.87
CA LEU A 9 4.54 2.18 1.60
C LEU A 9 4.06 3.25 2.57
N GLN A 10 4.97 3.88 3.30
CA GLN A 10 4.59 4.95 4.22
C GLN A 10 4.00 6.14 3.46
N ALA A 11 4.61 6.50 2.32
CA ALA A 11 4.07 7.57 1.47
C ALA A 11 2.68 7.21 0.96
N ALA A 12 2.44 5.97 0.57
CA ALA A 12 1.13 5.52 0.13
C ALA A 12 0.10 5.58 1.25
N LEU A 13 0.47 5.15 2.45
CA LEU A 13 -0.40 5.20 3.62
C LEU A 13 -0.73 6.64 4.01
N ASP A 14 0.26 7.53 3.98
CA ASP A 14 0.05 8.95 4.29
C ASP A 14 -0.87 9.59 3.24
N ALA A 15 -0.69 9.27 1.96
CA ALA A 15 -1.54 9.77 0.89
C ALA A 15 -2.98 9.24 1.02
N LYS A 16 -3.13 7.98 1.41
CA LYS A 16 -4.45 7.39 1.64
C LYS A 16 -5.16 8.08 2.80
N ALA A 17 -4.45 8.34 3.89
CA ALA A 17 -5.00 9.05 5.05
C ALA A 17 -5.44 10.46 4.68
N GLU A 18 -4.64 11.18 3.89
CA GLU A 18 -4.96 12.51 3.40
C GLU A 18 -6.20 12.49 2.48
N TYR A 19 -6.27 11.50 1.60
CA TYR A 19 -7.42 11.31 0.72
C TYR A 19 -8.71 11.12 1.52
N GLU A 20 -8.67 10.27 2.54
CA GLU A 20 -9.84 10.00 3.38
C GLU A 20 -10.23 11.23 4.20
N GLU A 21 -9.26 11.96 4.73
CA GLU A 21 -9.49 13.17 5.50
C GLU A 21 -10.11 14.28 4.63
N ALA A 22 -9.59 14.47 3.42
CA ALA A 22 -10.13 15.42 2.48
C ALA A 22 -11.57 15.05 2.07
N GLY A 23 -11.83 13.74 1.89
CA GLY A 23 -13.18 13.25 1.60
C GLY A 23 -14.17 13.54 2.71
N LYS A 24 -13.75 13.36 3.96
CA LYS A 24 -14.58 13.69 5.13
C LYS A 24 -14.87 15.18 5.21
N ALA A 25 -13.89 16.01 4.92
CA ALA A 25 -14.08 17.47 4.92
C ALA A 25 -15.09 17.91 3.85
N ILE A 26 -15.03 17.30 2.67
CA ILE A 26 -16.00 17.56 1.59
C ILE A 26 -17.40 17.12 2.02
N GLN A 27 -17.50 15.94 2.61
CA GLN A 27 -18.78 15.40 3.09
C GLN A 27 -19.40 16.30 4.15
N ALA A 28 -18.60 16.76 5.12
CA ALA A 28 -19.07 17.65 6.17
C ALA A 28 -19.58 18.98 5.60
N LEU A 29 -18.88 19.52 4.59
CA LEU A 29 -19.31 20.75 3.92
C LEU A 29 -20.63 20.55 3.19
N SER A 30 -20.80 19.44 2.48
CA SER A 30 -22.05 19.10 1.79
C SER A 30 -23.23 18.99 2.76
N GLU A 31 -23.01 18.33 3.89
CA GLU A 31 -24.06 18.20 4.92
C GLU A 31 -24.45 19.54 5.50
N ARG A 32 -23.50 20.42 5.75
CA ARG A 32 -23.80 21.78 6.23
C ARG A 32 -24.65 22.55 5.22
N VAL A 33 -24.32 22.48 3.94
CA VAL A 33 -25.08 23.12 2.88
C VAL A 33 -26.52 22.62 2.87
N MET A 34 -26.72 21.33 2.98
CA MET A 34 -28.07 20.75 2.99
C MET A 34 -28.88 21.20 4.22
N LEU A 35 -28.27 21.19 5.41
CA LEU A 35 -28.92 21.58 6.65
C LEU A 35 -29.28 23.05 6.67
N MET A 36 -28.54 23.89 5.97
CA MET A 36 -28.77 25.35 5.90
C MET A 36 -29.65 25.75 4.72
N GLY A 37 -30.32 24.82 4.08
CA GLY A 37 -31.24 25.11 3.00
C GLY A 37 -30.56 25.57 1.71
N GLY A 38 -29.33 25.19 1.47
CA GLY A 38 -28.61 25.53 0.27
C GLY A 38 -28.05 26.95 0.25
N VAL A 39 -27.93 27.60 1.40
CA VAL A 39 -27.37 28.93 1.51
C VAL A 39 -25.86 28.89 1.24
N VAL A 40 -25.41 29.85 0.48
CA VAL A 40 -24.05 30.17 0.05
C VAL A 40 -23.00 29.08 0.40
N VAL A 41 -22.66 28.29 -0.59
CA VAL A 41 -21.52 27.35 -0.49
C VAL A 41 -20.24 28.17 -0.51
N ASP A 42 -19.31 27.87 0.42
CA ASP A 42 -17.97 28.41 0.35
C ASP A 42 -17.23 27.69 -0.78
N HIS A 43 -17.20 28.31 -1.94
CA HIS A 43 -16.57 27.74 -3.13
C HIS A 43 -15.08 27.49 -2.95
N GLU A 44 -14.39 28.37 -2.21
CA GLU A 44 -12.96 28.19 -1.94
C GLU A 44 -12.70 26.95 -1.12
N ARG A 45 -13.51 26.70 -0.09
CA ARG A 45 -13.37 25.48 0.73
C ARG A 45 -13.67 24.22 -0.07
N ALA A 46 -14.69 24.25 -0.90
CA ALA A 46 -15.06 23.14 -1.76
C ALA A 46 -13.94 22.82 -2.75
N LEU A 47 -13.39 23.84 -3.40
CA LEU A 47 -12.29 23.67 -4.34
C LEU A 47 -11.02 23.22 -3.67
N THR A 48 -10.68 23.77 -2.50
CA THR A 48 -9.51 23.35 -1.72
C THR A 48 -9.62 21.89 -1.30
N GLY A 49 -10.78 21.47 -0.80
CA GLY A 49 -11.01 20.09 -0.40
C GLY A 49 -10.88 19.13 -1.58
N LYS A 50 -11.44 19.49 -2.72
CA LYS A 50 -11.33 18.69 -3.94
C LYS A 50 -9.91 18.61 -4.44
N SER A 51 -9.17 19.71 -4.44
CA SER A 51 -7.75 19.73 -4.84
C SER A 51 -6.90 18.87 -3.93
N ARG A 52 -7.13 18.93 -2.61
CA ARG A 52 -6.43 18.07 -1.64
C ARG A 52 -6.69 16.61 -1.93
N ARG A 53 -7.94 16.23 -2.16
CA ARG A 53 -8.31 14.86 -2.46
C ARG A 53 -7.69 14.37 -3.75
N ASP A 54 -7.73 15.18 -4.80
CA ASP A 54 -7.18 14.83 -6.11
C ASP A 54 -5.65 14.68 -6.04
N ALA A 55 -4.97 15.57 -5.32
CA ALA A 55 -3.53 15.49 -5.11
C ALA A 55 -3.15 14.24 -4.32
N ALA A 56 -3.89 13.91 -3.26
CA ALA A 56 -3.66 12.73 -2.46
C ALA A 56 -3.87 11.45 -3.28
N SER A 57 -4.91 11.42 -4.12
CA SER A 57 -5.18 10.31 -5.02
C SER A 57 -4.02 10.08 -5.99
N ALA A 58 -3.49 11.15 -6.58
CA ALA A 58 -2.34 11.06 -7.49
C ALA A 58 -1.09 10.57 -6.77
N MET A 59 -0.83 11.07 -5.57
CA MET A 59 0.31 10.62 -4.77
C MET A 59 0.21 9.14 -4.38
N LEU A 60 -0.99 8.70 -4.01
CA LEU A 60 -1.24 7.30 -3.68
C LEU A 60 -0.98 6.40 -4.89
N LYS A 61 -1.54 6.77 -6.03
CA LYS A 61 -1.33 6.01 -7.28
C LYS A 61 0.14 5.93 -7.64
N ASN A 62 0.85 7.05 -7.60
CA ASN A 62 2.28 7.10 -7.93
C ASN A 62 3.11 6.25 -6.96
N ALA A 63 2.80 6.27 -5.68
CA ALA A 63 3.50 5.47 -4.69
C ALA A 63 3.30 3.97 -4.93
N ILE A 64 2.07 3.55 -5.22
CA ILE A 64 1.76 2.14 -5.51
C ILE A 64 2.48 1.70 -6.78
N GLU A 65 2.47 2.51 -7.84
CA GLU A 65 3.19 2.19 -9.07
C GLU A 65 4.70 2.06 -8.83
N ALA A 66 5.28 2.94 -8.05
CA ALA A 66 6.70 2.88 -7.69
C ALA A 66 7.03 1.61 -6.90
N ILE A 67 6.15 1.19 -6.00
CA ILE A 67 6.31 -0.06 -5.26
C ILE A 67 6.31 -1.26 -6.23
N GLN A 68 5.34 -1.29 -7.14
CA GLN A 68 5.22 -2.37 -8.12
C GLN A 68 6.43 -2.43 -9.06
N GLU A 69 7.02 -1.29 -9.39
CA GLU A 69 8.24 -1.24 -10.21
C GLU A 69 9.44 -1.89 -9.53
N THR A 70 9.45 -2.01 -8.21
CA THR A 70 10.50 -2.75 -7.49
C THR A 70 10.38 -4.26 -7.64
N GLY A 71 9.30 -4.74 -8.25
CA GLY A 71 9.04 -6.16 -8.46
C GLY A 71 8.16 -6.80 -7.40
N CYS A 72 7.71 -6.06 -6.39
CA CYS A 72 6.85 -6.62 -5.36
C CYS A 72 5.37 -6.33 -5.64
N LEU A 73 4.51 -7.06 -4.94
CA LEU A 73 3.06 -6.92 -5.03
C LEU A 73 2.52 -6.38 -3.70
N VAL A 74 1.72 -5.33 -3.77
CA VAL A 74 1.02 -4.82 -2.59
C VAL A 74 -0.19 -5.72 -2.35
N LYS A 75 -0.20 -6.45 -1.23
CA LYS A 75 -1.30 -7.36 -0.89
C LYS A 75 -2.35 -6.70 -0.02
N ASP A 76 -1.93 -5.93 0.95
CA ASP A 76 -2.84 -5.20 1.82
C ASP A 76 -2.16 -3.90 2.23
N LEU A 77 -2.58 -2.81 1.61
CA LEU A 77 -1.98 -1.51 1.88
C LEU A 77 -2.20 -1.05 3.32
N ASP A 78 -3.37 -1.32 3.89
CA ASP A 78 -3.72 -0.82 5.22
C ASP A 78 -2.78 -1.32 6.32
N ILE A 79 -2.29 -2.54 6.18
CA ILE A 79 -1.31 -3.11 7.12
C ILE A 79 0.12 -3.09 6.57
N GLY A 80 0.32 -2.52 5.39
CA GLY A 80 1.64 -2.44 4.77
C GLY A 80 2.21 -3.78 4.36
N LEU A 81 1.36 -4.68 3.88
CA LEU A 81 1.76 -6.05 3.52
C LEU A 81 2.11 -6.14 2.04
N VAL A 82 3.33 -6.60 1.75
CA VAL A 82 3.82 -6.81 0.38
C VAL A 82 4.41 -8.21 0.22
N ASP A 83 4.36 -8.69 -1.02
CA ASP A 83 4.93 -9.97 -1.41
C ASP A 83 5.99 -9.76 -2.49
N PHE A 84 7.12 -10.46 -2.36
CA PHE A 84 8.18 -10.48 -3.35
C PHE A 84 8.22 -11.86 -4.00
N PRO A 85 7.93 -12.00 -5.31
CA PRO A 85 7.99 -13.29 -5.98
C PRO A 85 9.40 -13.89 -5.96
N THR A 86 9.48 -15.18 -5.71
CA THR A 86 10.73 -15.93 -5.78
C THR A 86 10.42 -17.39 -6.13
N LEU A 87 11.46 -18.17 -6.39
CA LEU A 87 11.33 -19.59 -6.64
C LEU A 87 11.89 -20.38 -5.46
N PHE A 88 11.13 -21.37 -5.00
CA PHE A 88 11.57 -22.32 -4.01
C PHE A 88 11.45 -23.72 -4.60
N LYS A 89 12.60 -24.40 -4.77
CA LYS A 89 12.64 -25.71 -5.45
C LYS A 89 11.95 -25.69 -6.81
N GLY A 90 12.10 -24.58 -7.55
CA GLY A 90 11.51 -24.42 -8.87
C GLY A 90 10.04 -24.02 -8.89
N VAL A 91 9.42 -23.84 -7.75
CA VAL A 91 8.00 -23.44 -7.64
C VAL A 91 7.91 -22.00 -7.18
N GLU A 92 7.04 -21.21 -7.81
CA GLU A 92 6.81 -19.83 -7.42
C GLU A 92 6.22 -19.74 -6.02
N VAL A 93 6.85 -18.95 -5.17
CA VAL A 93 6.37 -18.62 -3.83
C VAL A 93 6.60 -17.13 -3.60
N TYR A 94 6.08 -16.61 -2.49
CA TYR A 94 6.24 -15.20 -2.15
C TYR A 94 6.99 -15.04 -0.84
N LEU A 95 7.99 -14.16 -0.86
CA LEU A 95 8.58 -13.64 0.36
C LEU A 95 7.63 -12.59 0.92
N CYS A 96 7.20 -12.74 2.15
CA CYS A 96 6.20 -11.89 2.77
C CYS A 96 6.84 -10.90 3.73
N TRP A 97 6.54 -9.63 3.55
CA TRP A 97 7.04 -8.58 4.43
C TRP A 97 5.92 -7.62 4.80
N LYS A 98 5.90 -7.25 6.06
CA LYS A 98 4.95 -6.28 6.60
C LYS A 98 5.72 -5.06 7.09
N LEU A 99 5.21 -3.87 6.80
CA LEU A 99 5.83 -2.62 7.25
C LEU A 99 6.05 -2.65 8.77
N GLY A 100 7.26 -2.35 9.18
CA GLY A 100 7.69 -2.42 10.57
C GLY A 100 8.51 -3.66 10.92
N GLU A 101 8.47 -4.70 10.10
CA GLU A 101 9.33 -5.86 10.30
C GLU A 101 10.78 -5.50 9.90
N PRO A 102 11.79 -5.88 10.70
CA PRO A 102 13.17 -5.46 10.42
C PRO A 102 13.80 -6.12 9.20
N ALA A 103 13.29 -7.28 8.80
CA ALA A 103 13.80 -8.03 7.66
C ALA A 103 12.69 -8.92 7.10
N ILE A 104 12.97 -9.53 5.92
CA ILE A 104 12.06 -10.51 5.35
C ILE A 104 12.33 -11.85 6.04
N ASP A 105 11.45 -12.25 6.93
CA ASP A 105 11.63 -13.48 7.74
C ASP A 105 10.60 -14.58 7.41
N TYR A 106 9.68 -14.32 6.48
CA TYR A 106 8.57 -15.22 6.20
C TYR A 106 8.33 -15.38 4.70
N TRP A 107 7.74 -16.52 4.35
CA TRP A 107 7.31 -16.80 2.97
C TRP A 107 5.99 -17.56 2.99
N HIS A 108 5.30 -17.59 1.85
CA HIS A 108 4.09 -18.40 1.68
C HIS A 108 3.95 -18.82 0.22
N GLY A 109 3.17 -19.89 -0.01
CA GLY A 109 2.85 -20.34 -1.35
C GLY A 109 1.87 -19.39 -2.04
N VAL A 110 1.72 -19.55 -3.36
CA VAL A 110 0.89 -18.68 -4.19
C VAL A 110 -0.57 -18.63 -3.69
N GLU A 111 -1.09 -19.77 -3.24
CA GLU A 111 -2.47 -19.87 -2.78
C GLU A 111 -2.63 -19.64 -1.28
N GLU A 112 -1.53 -19.46 -0.57
CA GLU A 112 -1.56 -19.19 0.86
C GLU A 112 -1.53 -17.67 1.08
N GLY A 113 -2.27 -17.20 2.06
CA GLY A 113 -2.23 -15.78 2.42
C GLY A 113 -1.31 -15.52 3.61
N PHE A 114 -1.47 -14.35 4.21
CA PHE A 114 -0.68 -13.92 5.37
C PHE A 114 -0.69 -14.95 6.49
N ARG A 115 -1.83 -15.61 6.72
CA ARG A 115 -1.96 -16.63 7.77
C ARG A 115 -1.17 -17.90 7.50
N GLY A 116 -0.83 -18.15 6.24
CA GLY A 116 -0.04 -19.31 5.84
C GLY A 116 1.45 -19.05 5.80
N ARG A 117 1.91 -17.88 6.24
CA ARG A 117 3.32 -17.52 6.18
C ARG A 117 4.15 -18.43 7.09
N LYS A 118 5.29 -18.85 6.56
CA LYS A 118 6.24 -19.77 7.20
C LYS A 118 7.55 -19.06 7.45
N PRO A 119 8.25 -19.37 8.53
CA PRO A 119 9.59 -18.78 8.74
C PRO A 119 10.55 -19.17 7.63
N ILE A 120 11.40 -18.24 7.24
CA ILE A 120 12.51 -18.52 6.33
C ILE A 120 13.58 -19.25 7.13
N ASP A 121 13.79 -20.50 6.78
CA ASP A 121 14.78 -21.36 7.43
C ASP A 121 15.95 -21.67 6.49
N LYS A 122 16.87 -22.50 6.95
CA LYS A 122 18.03 -22.88 6.15
C LYS A 122 17.63 -23.59 4.87
N GLU A 123 16.64 -24.47 4.92
CA GLU A 123 16.16 -25.17 3.74
C GLU A 123 15.66 -24.21 2.68
N PHE A 124 14.90 -23.18 3.09
CA PHE A 124 14.44 -22.16 2.18
C PHE A 124 15.61 -21.38 1.56
N LEU A 125 16.54 -20.94 2.38
CA LEU A 125 17.70 -20.18 1.92
C LEU A 125 18.56 -20.98 0.92
N ASP A 126 18.68 -22.28 1.12
CA ASP A 126 19.46 -23.14 0.24
C ASP A 126 18.79 -23.43 -1.10
N ASN A 127 17.48 -23.30 -1.19
CA ASN A 127 16.69 -23.72 -2.35
C ASN A 127 15.94 -22.60 -3.05
N HIS A 128 16.02 -21.38 -2.55
CA HIS A 128 15.28 -20.29 -3.16
C HIS A 128 16.10 -19.59 -4.25
N ARG A 129 15.39 -19.09 -5.28
CA ARG A 129 15.94 -18.21 -6.31
C ARG A 129 14.97 -17.09 -6.58
N GLY A 130 15.51 -15.91 -6.85
CA GLY A 130 14.72 -14.82 -7.32
C GLY A 130 13.99 -15.20 -8.62
N ASP A 131 12.82 -14.61 -8.87
CA ASP A 131 12.02 -14.88 -10.06
C ASP A 131 12.70 -14.47 -11.36
N ARG A 132 13.79 -13.71 -11.29
CA ARG A 132 14.57 -13.24 -12.44
C ARG A 132 15.77 -14.14 -12.76
N GLY A 133 15.78 -15.35 -12.25
CA GLY A 133 16.81 -16.33 -12.59
C GLY A 133 18.18 -16.10 -11.96
N GLN A 134 18.21 -15.47 -10.85
CA GLN A 134 19.45 -15.24 -10.10
C GLN A 134 19.94 -16.48 -9.42
#